data_a64565bd0c87e03863f7617f8a5b519d
#
_entry.id   a64565bd0c87e03863f7617f8a5b519d
#
_cell.length_a   1.000
_cell.length_b   1.000
_cell.length_c   1.000
_cell.angle_alpha   90.00
_cell.angle_beta   90.00
_cell.angle_gamma   90.00
#
_symmetry.space_group_name_H-M   'P 1'
#
loop_
_entity.id
_entity.type
_entity.pdbx_description
1 polymer ?
#
loop_
_entity_poly.entity_id
_entity_poly.type
_entity_poly.pdbx_seq_one_letter_code
_entity_poly.pdbx_strand_id
1 'polypeptide(L)'
;FAAFRRRVDSMDGFLQEFSACIRCHNCMINCPICYCKECIFRTPTFEHDSQLFYQWAERKGTVRMMPDTLLFHLTRLNHMVSSCVGCGICTEVCPVDIPVGPVFRSVGQKVQALFDYHPGRSLEEAAPVQEFREDELTALGERSHE
;
A
#
# COMPACT_ATOMS: atom_id res chain seq x y z
N PHE A 1 5.24 11.71 13.00
CA PHE A 1 4.58 11.34 11.73
C PHE A 1 5.13 12.13 10.54
N ALA A 2 5.33 13.45 10.64
CA ALA A 2 5.88 14.29 9.57
C ALA A 2 7.29 13.85 9.12
N ALA A 3 8.19 13.49 10.04
CA ALA A 3 9.52 12.96 9.71
C ALA A 3 9.43 11.62 8.97
N PHE A 4 8.51 10.75 9.38
CA PHE A 4 8.24 9.49 8.70
C PHE A 4 7.73 9.71 7.26
N ARG A 5 6.79 10.65 7.07
CA ARG A 5 6.27 11.01 5.74
C ARG A 5 7.38 11.46 4.79
N ARG A 6 8.30 12.32 5.24
CA ARG A 6 9.45 12.74 4.42
C ARG A 6 10.34 11.57 4.00
N ARG A 7 10.51 10.58 4.88
CA ARG A 7 11.31 9.38 4.60
C ARG A 7 10.70 8.53 3.48
N VAL A 8 9.38 8.36 3.47
CA VAL A 8 8.66 7.51 2.48
C VAL A 8 8.16 8.30 1.26
N ASP A 9 8.46 9.59 1.14
CA ASP A 9 8.06 10.43 0.00
C ASP A 9 8.85 10.13 -1.29
N SER A 10 9.98 9.42 -1.17
CA SER A 10 10.78 8.96 -2.31
C SER A 10 10.56 7.47 -2.57
N MET A 11 10.81 7.03 -3.79
CA MET A 11 10.76 5.61 -4.15
C MET A 11 11.79 4.80 -3.36
N ASP A 12 12.99 5.34 -3.16
CA ASP A 12 14.05 4.68 -2.38
C ASP A 12 13.64 4.51 -0.92
N GLY A 13 13.07 5.54 -0.31
CA GLY A 13 12.54 5.45 1.06
C GLY A 13 11.40 4.45 1.19
N PHE A 14 10.49 4.42 0.20
CA PHE A 14 9.42 3.43 0.15
C PHE A 14 9.98 2.00 0.05
N LEU A 15 10.92 1.75 -0.87
CA LEU A 15 11.58 0.46 -1.03
C LEU A 15 12.32 0.02 0.24
N GLN A 16 12.98 0.95 0.92
CA GLN A 16 13.69 0.68 2.16
C GLN A 16 12.75 0.18 3.27
N GLU A 17 11.57 0.81 3.43
CA GLU A 17 10.58 0.39 4.43
C GLU A 17 10.04 -1.02 4.16
N PHE A 18 9.93 -1.42 2.88
CA PHE A 18 9.41 -2.74 2.50
C PHE A 18 10.49 -3.79 2.22
N SER A 19 11.77 -3.45 2.36
CA SER A 19 12.89 -4.35 2.01
C SER A 19 12.89 -5.68 2.77
N ALA A 20 12.40 -5.69 4.02
CA ALA A 20 12.29 -6.89 4.85
C ALA A 20 11.02 -7.73 4.59
N CYS A 21 10.17 -7.35 3.63
CA CYS A 21 8.90 -8.02 3.39
C CYS A 21 9.09 -9.46 2.92
N ILE A 22 8.52 -10.41 3.66
CA ILE A 22 8.54 -11.85 3.34
C ILE A 22 7.30 -12.31 2.55
N ARG A 23 6.45 -11.40 2.11
CA ARG A 23 5.26 -11.69 1.31
C ARG A 23 4.27 -12.68 1.97
N CYS A 24 4.15 -12.66 3.29
CA CYS A 24 3.21 -13.52 4.04
C CYS A 24 1.73 -13.15 3.85
N HIS A 25 1.43 -12.01 3.23
CA HIS A 25 0.08 -11.49 2.97
C HIS A 25 -0.78 -11.17 4.21
N ASN A 26 -0.26 -11.29 5.44
CA ASN A 26 -1.02 -11.01 6.67
C ASN A 26 -1.65 -9.60 6.66
N CYS A 27 -0.90 -8.59 6.23
CA CYS A 27 -1.40 -7.23 6.11
C CYS A 27 -2.53 -7.07 5.09
N MET A 28 -2.65 -7.99 4.11
CA MET A 28 -3.74 -8.03 3.15
C MET A 28 -4.96 -8.76 3.72
N ILE A 29 -4.74 -9.94 4.31
CA ILE A 29 -5.80 -10.82 4.81
C ILE A 29 -6.56 -10.17 5.97
N ASN A 30 -5.85 -9.43 6.82
CA ASN A 30 -6.44 -8.78 8.00
C ASN A 30 -6.97 -7.35 7.73
N CYS A 31 -6.82 -6.83 6.51
CA CYS A 31 -7.34 -5.51 6.17
C CYS A 31 -8.84 -5.57 5.87
N PRO A 32 -9.70 -4.85 6.63
CA PRO A 32 -11.15 -4.93 6.47
C PRO A 32 -11.66 -4.42 5.12
N ILE A 33 -10.89 -3.59 4.43
CA ILE A 33 -11.24 -3.08 3.09
C ILE A 33 -10.60 -3.88 1.95
N CYS A 34 -9.81 -4.93 2.24
CA CYS A 34 -9.20 -5.82 1.25
C CYS A 34 -10.04 -7.10 1.07
N TYR A 35 -11.27 -6.96 0.59
CA TYR A 35 -12.28 -8.03 0.53
C TYR A 35 -12.56 -8.59 -0.86
N CYS A 36 -11.69 -8.37 -1.83
CA CYS A 36 -11.86 -8.91 -3.18
C CYS A 36 -12.01 -10.44 -3.15
N LYS A 37 -13.06 -10.98 -3.78
CA LYS A 37 -13.30 -12.43 -3.89
C LYS A 37 -12.20 -13.09 -4.69
N GLU A 38 -11.77 -12.42 -5.77
CA GLU A 38 -10.65 -12.83 -6.61
C GLU A 38 -9.55 -11.77 -6.51
N CYS A 39 -8.36 -12.18 -6.11
CA CYS A 39 -7.21 -11.30 -5.96
C CYS A 39 -6.03 -11.89 -6.71
N ILE A 40 -5.40 -11.10 -7.57
CA ILE A 40 -4.24 -11.53 -8.36
C ILE A 40 -3.11 -12.09 -7.48
N PHE A 41 -2.91 -11.53 -6.28
CA PHE A 41 -1.89 -12.00 -5.34
C PHE A 41 -2.21 -13.32 -4.64
N ARG A 42 -3.39 -13.89 -4.88
CA ARG A 42 -3.82 -15.22 -4.44
C ARG A 42 -3.88 -16.21 -5.59
N THR A 43 -3.32 -15.88 -6.73
CA THR A 43 -3.25 -16.77 -7.89
C THR A 43 -1.90 -17.48 -7.95
N PRO A 44 -1.79 -18.63 -8.64
CA PRO A 44 -0.53 -19.34 -8.81
C PRO A 44 0.59 -18.51 -9.42
N THR A 45 0.28 -17.44 -10.14
CA THR A 45 1.26 -16.49 -10.70
C THR A 45 2.13 -15.84 -9.61
N PHE A 46 1.56 -15.64 -8.42
CA PHE A 46 2.24 -15.01 -7.28
C PHE A 46 2.50 -15.96 -6.12
N GLU A 47 2.21 -17.25 -6.30
CA GLU A 47 2.63 -18.30 -5.37
C GLU A 47 4.08 -18.67 -5.69
N HIS A 48 4.96 -18.41 -4.74
CA HIS A 48 6.36 -18.77 -4.86
C HIS A 48 6.70 -19.84 -3.82
N ASP A 49 7.32 -20.91 -4.27
CA ASP A 49 7.90 -21.90 -3.38
C ASP A 49 9.01 -21.24 -2.54
N SER A 50 8.94 -21.35 -1.22
CA SER A 50 9.95 -20.83 -0.30
C SER A 50 11.35 -21.34 -0.63
N GLN A 51 11.46 -22.58 -1.11
CA GLN A 51 12.73 -23.19 -1.50
C GLN A 51 13.41 -22.43 -2.65
N LEU A 52 12.64 -21.82 -3.55
CA LEU A 52 13.17 -21.00 -4.64
C LEU A 52 13.95 -19.78 -4.10
N PHE A 53 13.44 -19.15 -3.05
CA PHE A 53 14.12 -18.00 -2.41
C PHE A 53 15.41 -18.41 -1.72
N TYR A 54 15.44 -19.56 -1.05
CA TYR A 54 16.66 -20.12 -0.45
C TYR A 54 17.70 -20.44 -1.51
N GLN A 55 17.31 -21.06 -2.62
CA GLN A 55 18.22 -21.32 -3.75
C GLN A 55 18.80 -20.04 -4.37
N TRP A 56 17.99 -18.99 -4.45
CA TRP A 56 18.49 -17.69 -4.92
C TRP A 56 19.44 -17.05 -3.93
N ALA A 57 19.14 -17.13 -2.63
CA ALA A 57 20.03 -16.63 -1.58
C ALA A 57 21.38 -17.37 -1.58
N GLU A 58 21.37 -18.69 -1.71
CA GLU A 58 22.58 -19.52 -1.80
C GLU A 58 23.44 -19.13 -3.00
N ARG A 59 22.84 -19.01 -4.20
CA ARG A 59 23.58 -18.62 -5.41
C ARG A 59 24.12 -17.19 -5.39
N LYS A 60 23.44 -16.28 -4.70
CA LYS A 60 23.77 -14.85 -4.69
C LYS A 60 24.50 -14.41 -3.43
N GLY A 61 24.62 -15.29 -2.44
CA GLY A 61 25.25 -15.00 -1.13
C GLY A 61 24.43 -14.05 -0.25
N THR A 62 23.18 -13.76 -0.61
CA THR A 62 22.32 -12.86 0.16
C THR A 62 20.83 -13.10 -0.12
N VAL A 63 19.99 -12.87 0.89
CA VAL A 63 18.53 -12.78 0.70
C VAL A 63 18.21 -11.37 0.22
N ARG A 64 17.57 -11.26 -0.94
CA ARG A 64 17.12 -10.00 -1.51
C ARG A 64 15.61 -9.85 -1.33
N MET A 65 15.14 -8.60 -1.34
CA MET A 65 13.71 -8.32 -1.46
C MET A 65 13.12 -9.10 -2.64
N MET A 66 11.96 -9.73 -2.45
CA MET A 66 11.30 -10.48 -3.51
C MET A 66 10.92 -9.57 -4.68
N PRO A 67 11.06 -10.03 -5.95
CA PRO A 67 10.89 -9.18 -7.13
C PRO A 67 9.53 -8.48 -7.22
N ASP A 68 8.48 -9.13 -6.73
CA ASP A 68 7.10 -8.64 -6.79
C ASP A 68 6.65 -7.88 -5.53
N THR A 69 7.53 -7.67 -4.55
CA THR A 69 7.20 -6.95 -3.30
C THR A 69 6.71 -5.54 -3.58
N LEU A 70 7.37 -4.82 -4.48
CA LEU A 70 6.98 -3.47 -4.86
C LEU A 70 5.59 -3.47 -5.51
N LEU A 71 5.36 -4.35 -6.49
CA LEU A 71 4.07 -4.50 -7.16
C LEU A 71 2.95 -4.78 -6.16
N PHE A 72 3.17 -5.71 -5.23
CA PHE A 72 2.21 -6.06 -4.19
C PHE A 72 1.80 -4.85 -3.34
N HIS A 73 2.78 -4.13 -2.81
CA HIS A 73 2.49 -3.00 -1.92
C HIS A 73 1.92 -1.80 -2.64
N LEU A 74 2.39 -1.47 -3.86
CA LEU A 74 1.86 -0.37 -4.66
C LEU A 74 0.43 -0.64 -5.14
N THR A 75 0.14 -1.86 -5.59
CA THR A 75 -1.23 -2.23 -6.00
C THR A 75 -2.17 -2.14 -4.81
N ARG A 76 -1.79 -2.70 -3.66
CA ARG A 76 -2.60 -2.57 -2.44
C ARG A 76 -2.77 -1.12 -2.00
N LEU A 77 -1.69 -0.33 -2.05
CA LEU A 77 -1.75 1.08 -1.73
C LEU A 77 -2.80 1.78 -2.61
N ASN A 78 -2.73 1.57 -3.93
CA ASN A 78 -3.68 2.15 -4.88
C ASN A 78 -5.13 1.77 -4.58
N HIS A 79 -5.39 0.50 -4.21
CA HIS A 79 -6.75 0.03 -3.89
C HIS A 79 -7.27 0.55 -2.54
N MET A 80 -6.37 0.83 -1.57
CA MET A 80 -6.75 1.08 -0.18
C MET A 80 -6.78 2.57 0.18
N VAL A 81 -5.96 3.41 -0.46
CA VAL A 81 -5.69 4.78 0.04
C VAL A 81 -6.90 5.67 0.08
N SER A 82 -7.84 5.54 -0.87
CA SER A 82 -9.07 6.33 -0.90
C SER A 82 -9.96 6.08 0.32
N SER A 83 -10.01 4.83 0.83
CA SER A 83 -10.91 4.40 1.91
C SER A 83 -10.20 4.05 3.22
N CYS A 84 -8.87 4.19 3.29
CA CYS A 84 -8.10 3.80 4.46
C CYS A 84 -8.37 4.71 5.67
N VAL A 85 -8.91 4.16 6.74
CA VAL A 85 -9.18 4.86 8.01
C VAL A 85 -7.96 4.92 8.94
N GLY A 86 -6.87 4.22 8.61
CA GLY A 86 -5.65 4.20 9.43
C GLY A 86 -5.76 3.38 10.71
N CYS A 87 -6.53 2.28 10.72
CA CYS A 87 -6.76 1.43 11.89
C CYS A 87 -5.50 0.76 12.47
N GLY A 88 -4.41 0.65 11.69
CA GLY A 88 -3.13 0.10 12.16
C GLY A 88 -2.99 -1.43 12.08
N ILE A 89 -4.08 -2.19 11.90
CA ILE A 89 -4.05 -3.67 11.89
C ILE A 89 -2.97 -4.24 10.98
N CYS A 90 -2.78 -3.66 9.80
CA CYS A 90 -1.77 -4.14 8.84
C CYS A 90 -0.32 -4.01 9.34
N THR A 91 -0.04 -3.11 10.29
CA THR A 91 1.25 -3.03 10.99
C THR A 91 1.34 -4.08 12.09
N GLU A 92 0.31 -4.19 12.91
CA GLU A 92 0.27 -5.12 14.06
C GLU A 92 0.43 -6.59 13.65
N VAL A 93 -0.11 -6.97 12.48
CA VAL A 93 -0.02 -8.35 11.98
C VAL A 93 1.24 -8.63 11.17
N CYS A 94 2.14 -7.66 11.02
CA CYS A 94 3.36 -7.84 10.24
C CYS A 94 4.43 -8.56 11.07
N PRO A 95 4.86 -9.78 10.67
CA PRO A 95 5.82 -10.56 11.46
C PRO A 95 7.27 -10.02 11.39
N VAL A 96 7.51 -9.03 10.56
CA VAL A 96 8.81 -8.37 10.37
C VAL A 96 8.74 -6.86 10.64
N ASP A 97 7.74 -6.43 11.39
CA ASP A 97 7.54 -5.07 11.92
C ASP A 97 7.57 -3.94 10.88
N ILE A 98 7.13 -4.22 9.64
CA ILE A 98 7.02 -3.18 8.61
C ILE A 98 5.91 -2.20 9.01
N PRO A 99 6.15 -0.88 8.97
CA PRO A 99 5.16 0.14 9.32
C PRO A 99 4.15 0.36 8.17
N VAL A 100 3.45 -0.70 7.75
CA VAL A 100 2.52 -0.68 6.61
C VAL A 100 1.41 0.36 6.81
N GLY A 101 0.82 0.42 8.01
CA GLY A 101 -0.23 1.37 8.34
C GLY A 101 0.21 2.84 8.22
N PRO A 102 1.31 3.25 8.86
CA PRO A 102 1.90 4.58 8.69
C PRO A 102 2.20 4.95 7.23
N VAL A 103 2.75 4.02 6.41
CA VAL A 103 3.00 4.24 4.98
C VAL A 103 1.68 4.50 4.26
N PHE A 104 0.72 3.59 4.39
CA PHE A 104 -0.58 3.70 3.72
C PHE A 104 -1.35 4.96 4.16
N ARG A 105 -1.31 5.28 5.44
CA ARG A 105 -1.96 6.49 5.96
C ARG A 105 -1.28 7.77 5.47
N SER A 106 0.04 7.77 5.29
CA SER A 106 0.78 8.92 4.75
C SER A 106 0.32 9.29 3.36
N VAL A 107 0.16 8.29 2.49
CA VAL A 107 -0.36 8.49 1.13
C VAL A 107 -1.87 8.75 1.15
N GLY A 108 -2.61 7.96 1.94
CA GLY A 108 -4.06 8.08 2.05
C GLY A 108 -4.54 9.48 2.45
N GLN A 109 -3.85 10.13 3.39
CA GLN A 109 -4.20 11.51 3.77
C GLN A 109 -4.05 12.51 2.61
N LYS A 110 -3.01 12.33 1.78
CA LYS A 110 -2.82 13.19 0.60
C LYS A 110 -3.93 12.95 -0.44
N VAL A 111 -4.22 11.67 -0.74
CA VAL A 111 -5.25 11.31 -1.73
C VAL A 111 -6.65 11.74 -1.25
N GLN A 112 -6.99 11.44 -0.01
CA GLN A 112 -8.29 11.82 0.57
C GLN A 112 -8.50 13.34 0.59
N ALA A 113 -7.44 14.11 0.83
CA ALA A 113 -7.50 15.56 0.78
C ALA A 113 -7.74 16.11 -0.65
N LEU A 114 -7.25 15.42 -1.71
CA LEU A 114 -7.52 15.80 -3.10
C LEU A 114 -9.00 15.72 -3.46
N PHE A 115 -9.72 14.79 -2.83
CA PHE A 115 -11.15 14.56 -3.06
C PHE A 115 -12.05 15.23 -2.02
N ASP A 116 -11.48 16.02 -1.08
CA ASP A 116 -12.19 16.51 0.10
C ASP A 116 -12.98 15.39 0.82
N TYR A 117 -12.42 14.20 0.85
CA TYR A 117 -13.04 13.01 1.38
C TYR A 117 -12.44 12.62 2.73
N HIS A 118 -13.29 12.20 3.65
CA HIS A 118 -12.87 11.65 4.93
C HIS A 118 -13.58 10.33 5.22
N PRO A 119 -12.89 9.18 5.19
CA PRO A 119 -13.53 7.87 5.37
C PRO A 119 -14.31 7.79 6.68
N GLY A 120 -15.59 7.42 6.59
CA GLY A 120 -16.48 7.29 7.74
C GLY A 120 -17.12 8.59 8.23
N ARG A 121 -16.96 9.71 7.49
CA ARG A 121 -17.62 10.99 7.82
C ARG A 121 -19.15 10.88 7.68
N SER A 122 -19.63 10.20 6.66
CA SER A 122 -21.05 9.99 6.41
C SER A 122 -21.27 8.63 5.73
N LEU A 123 -22.42 8.00 6.00
CA LEU A 123 -22.84 6.78 5.31
C LEU A 123 -23.40 7.06 3.91
N GLU A 124 -23.86 8.29 3.69
CA GLU A 124 -24.45 8.74 2.42
C GLU A 124 -23.40 9.28 1.44
N GLU A 125 -22.17 9.48 1.91
CA GLU A 125 -21.07 10.00 1.09
C GLU A 125 -20.42 8.88 0.29
N ALA A 126 -20.47 8.97 -1.04
CA ALA A 126 -19.78 8.04 -1.92
C ALA A 126 -18.25 8.13 -1.74
N ALA A 127 -17.59 6.98 -1.73
CA ALA A 127 -16.13 6.98 -1.71
C ALA A 127 -15.54 7.52 -3.04
N PRO A 128 -14.36 8.15 -3.02
CA PRO A 128 -13.69 8.61 -4.23
C PRO A 128 -13.64 7.53 -5.32
N VAL A 129 -13.78 7.93 -6.57
CA VAL A 129 -13.83 7.11 -7.80
C VAL A 129 -15.08 6.20 -7.95
N GLN A 130 -16.04 6.28 -7.04
CA GLN A 130 -17.35 5.65 -7.25
C GLN A 130 -18.29 6.52 -8.10
N GLU A 131 -18.18 7.82 -7.94
CA GLU A 131 -18.92 8.82 -8.71
C GLU A 131 -17.92 9.81 -9.29
N PHE A 132 -18.13 10.21 -10.54
CA PHE A 132 -17.34 11.25 -11.19
C PHE A 132 -17.95 12.62 -10.95
N ARG A 133 -17.10 13.60 -10.56
CA ARG A 133 -17.47 15.01 -10.46
C ARG A 133 -16.60 15.82 -11.39
N GLU A 134 -17.18 16.74 -12.16
CA GLU A 134 -16.46 17.55 -13.15
C GLU A 134 -15.38 18.45 -12.54
N ASP A 135 -15.56 18.88 -11.29
CA ASP A 135 -14.63 19.74 -10.53
C ASP A 135 -13.54 18.94 -9.79
N GLU A 136 -13.57 17.61 -9.90
CA GLU A 136 -12.65 16.71 -9.24
C GLU A 136 -11.25 16.82 -9.85
N LEU A 137 -10.22 16.83 -9.00
CA LEU A 137 -8.82 16.82 -9.42
C LEU A 137 -8.35 18.06 -10.22
N THR A 138 -9.13 19.12 -10.32
CA THR A 138 -8.75 20.37 -11.01
C THR A 138 -7.43 20.95 -10.48
N ALA A 139 -7.18 20.83 -9.18
CA ALA A 139 -5.94 21.29 -8.55
C ALA A 139 -4.69 20.47 -8.92
N LEU A 140 -4.82 19.31 -9.58
CA LEU A 140 -3.66 18.51 -10.02
C LEU A 140 -2.97 19.10 -11.24
N GLY A 141 -3.74 19.76 -12.13
CA GLY A 141 -3.20 20.42 -13.34
C GLY A 141 -2.34 21.66 -13.04
N GLU A 142 -2.59 22.31 -11.91
CA GLU A 142 -1.89 23.54 -11.54
C GLU A 142 -0.53 23.30 -10.86
N ARG A 143 -0.28 22.11 -10.32
CA ARG A 143 0.97 21.76 -9.60
C ARG A 143 2.09 21.21 -10.48
N SER A 144 1.86 21.02 -11.78
CA SER A 144 2.86 20.48 -12.70
C SER A 144 3.86 21.52 -13.24
N HIS A 145 3.81 22.77 -12.75
CA HIS A 145 4.62 23.89 -13.23
C HIS A 145 5.44 24.61 -12.14
N GLU A 146 5.58 24.03 -10.92
CA GLU A 146 6.50 24.55 -9.90
C GLU A 146 7.73 23.66 -9.69
#